data_f1cbfac00f19f52bcb5357d69873e5e6
#
_entry.id   f1cbfac00f19f52bcb5357d69873e5e6
#
_cell.length_a   1.000
_cell.length_b   1.000
_cell.length_c   1.000
_cell.angle_alpha   90.00
_cell.angle_beta   90.00
_cell.angle_gamma   90.00
#
_symmetry.space_group_name_H-M   'P 1'
#
loop_
_entity.id
_entity.type
_entity.pdbx_description
1 polymer ?
#
loop_
_entity_poly.entity_id
_entity_poly.type
_entity_poly.pdbx_seq_one_letter_code
_entity_poly.pdbx_strand_id
1 'polypeptide(L)'
;REWFAKMEQGDEEALSIWEWFKDISMVEYKRIYKMLNMDFDHYTGESFYRDKTAAVVEELKEKNLLKESEGAMIVDLDEYDMAPCLVMKKDGSSIYATRDLAAIFYRKKEYNFDKCIYVTGLEQKLHFAQVFKVVELMGYEWAKENLIHVPYGLVSLEGGKLSTRSGNIVYAEDILKESVSKIREIIAEKNPDLKDKEDVAQKVGIGAIIFNDLYNQRIKDVTFTWEKIHSFDGETGPYVQYTYARAASVLRKTGITEVGEIDPSLVTDETSVALLKEIERFPEVIKVAADRLEPSVISRYVMGVAQSFNRFYHENQCNVEDQKLKEARVKIVILAKQVIKDGLDLLGIQCPEQM
;
A
#
# COMPACT_ATOMS: atom_id res chain seq x y z
N ARG A 1 -24.23 20.17 13.79
CA ARG A 1 -24.90 20.55 12.51
C ARG A 1 -24.84 22.07 12.30
N GLU A 2 -25.13 22.88 13.30
CA GLU A 2 -25.12 24.35 13.22
C GLU A 2 -23.74 24.89 12.81
N TRP A 3 -22.66 24.49 13.48
CA TRP A 3 -21.29 24.89 13.16
C TRP A 3 -20.84 24.45 11.75
N PHE A 4 -21.30 23.29 11.29
CA PHE A 4 -21.03 22.82 9.92
C PHE A 4 -21.73 23.73 8.89
N ALA A 5 -22.97 24.12 9.15
CA ALA A 5 -23.69 25.06 8.30
C ALA A 5 -23.02 26.45 8.26
N LYS A 6 -22.57 26.97 9.42
CA LYS A 6 -21.81 28.22 9.48
C LYS A 6 -20.52 28.13 8.64
N MET A 7 -19.78 27.05 8.78
CA MET A 7 -18.56 26.81 7.99
C MET A 7 -18.85 26.80 6.48
N GLU A 8 -19.95 26.15 6.03
CA GLU A 8 -20.35 26.15 4.63
C GLU A 8 -20.78 27.54 4.12
N GLN A 9 -21.28 28.39 5.00
CA GLN A 9 -21.64 29.79 4.71
C GLN A 9 -20.45 30.76 4.75
N GLY A 10 -19.26 30.28 5.09
CA GLY A 10 -18.04 31.08 5.12
C GLY A 10 -17.83 31.86 6.42
N ASP A 11 -18.48 31.47 7.53
CA ASP A 11 -18.30 32.07 8.84
C ASP A 11 -16.83 31.96 9.30
N GLU A 12 -16.20 33.08 9.58
CA GLU A 12 -14.75 33.15 9.86
C GLU A 12 -14.36 32.37 11.13
N GLU A 13 -15.20 32.40 12.17
CA GLU A 13 -14.94 31.69 13.42
C GLU A 13 -15.02 30.19 13.19
N ALA A 14 -16.05 29.72 12.49
CA ALA A 14 -16.24 28.31 12.17
C ALA A 14 -15.10 27.77 11.27
N LEU A 15 -14.66 28.55 10.30
CA LEU A 15 -13.51 28.21 9.44
C LEU A 15 -12.20 28.15 10.22
N SER A 16 -11.96 29.12 11.11
CA SER A 16 -10.76 29.14 11.96
C SER A 16 -10.67 27.92 12.88
N ILE A 17 -11.79 27.54 13.52
CA ILE A 17 -11.85 26.33 14.35
C ILE A 17 -11.61 25.07 13.51
N TRP A 18 -12.19 24.99 12.31
CA TRP A 18 -12.00 23.87 11.41
C TRP A 18 -10.53 23.75 10.94
N GLU A 19 -9.89 24.86 10.59
CA GLU A 19 -8.46 24.86 10.22
C GLU A 19 -7.58 24.39 11.37
N TRP A 20 -7.84 24.86 12.58
CA TRP A 20 -7.13 24.41 13.76
C TRP A 20 -7.27 22.90 13.99
N PHE A 21 -8.48 22.36 13.88
CA PHE A 21 -8.68 20.90 14.00
C PHE A 21 -7.98 20.12 12.87
N LYS A 22 -8.04 20.64 11.66
CA LYS A 22 -7.34 20.04 10.51
C LYS A 22 -5.82 19.97 10.77
N ASP A 23 -5.24 21.07 11.23
CA ASP A 23 -3.79 21.15 11.44
C ASP A 23 -3.31 20.20 12.53
N ILE A 24 -4.02 20.13 13.67
CA ILE A 24 -3.74 19.16 14.73
C ILE A 24 -3.85 17.73 14.20
N SER A 25 -4.92 17.42 13.47
CA SER A 25 -5.14 16.09 12.90
C SER A 25 -4.03 15.71 11.91
N MET A 26 -3.58 16.67 11.09
CA MET A 26 -2.50 16.43 10.12
C MET A 26 -1.16 16.12 10.77
N VAL A 27 -0.86 16.71 11.94
CA VAL A 27 0.34 16.36 12.71
C VAL A 27 0.30 14.87 13.10
N GLU A 28 -0.83 14.41 13.63
CA GLU A 28 -1.00 13.00 14.03
C GLU A 28 -0.98 12.05 12.84
N TYR A 29 -1.66 12.38 11.73
CA TYR A 29 -1.63 11.56 10.52
C TYR A 29 -0.22 11.41 9.97
N LYS A 30 0.54 12.51 9.84
CA LYS A 30 1.92 12.46 9.37
C LYS A 30 2.82 11.63 10.28
N ARG A 31 2.57 11.64 11.59
CA ARG A 31 3.30 10.81 12.54
C ARG A 31 3.07 9.31 12.28
N ILE A 32 1.80 8.90 12.04
CA ILE A 32 1.48 7.52 11.71
C ILE A 32 2.03 7.13 10.32
N TYR A 33 1.92 8.01 9.33
CA TYR A 33 2.50 7.77 8.01
C TYR A 33 4.01 7.52 8.09
N LYS A 34 4.71 8.32 8.90
CA LYS A 34 6.15 8.11 9.12
C LYS A 34 6.45 6.77 9.79
N MET A 35 5.62 6.30 10.72
CA MET A 35 5.76 4.96 11.32
C MET A 35 5.62 3.86 10.25
N LEU A 36 4.73 4.03 9.29
CA LEU A 36 4.49 3.10 8.20
C LEU A 36 5.48 3.28 7.02
N ASN A 37 6.47 4.15 7.15
CA ASN A 37 7.40 4.50 6.07
C ASN A 37 6.68 5.02 4.82
N MET A 38 5.61 5.82 5.02
CA MET A 38 4.78 6.39 3.96
C MET A 38 4.95 7.91 3.92
N ASP A 39 4.97 8.48 2.73
CA ASP A 39 4.92 9.92 2.48
C ASP A 39 4.01 10.22 1.28
N PHE A 40 3.56 11.47 1.18
CA PHE A 40 2.68 11.94 0.12
C PHE A 40 3.17 13.27 -0.42
N ASP A 41 3.18 13.43 -1.73
CA ASP A 41 3.56 14.67 -2.39
C ASP A 41 2.53 15.79 -2.13
N HIS A 42 1.23 15.43 -2.01
CA HIS A 42 0.14 16.37 -1.85
C HIS A 42 -0.87 15.91 -0.80
N TYR A 43 -1.34 16.87 0.01
CA TYR A 43 -2.38 16.69 1.02
C TYR A 43 -3.60 17.56 0.67
N THR A 44 -4.33 17.16 -0.37
CA THR A 44 -5.54 17.86 -0.84
C THR A 44 -6.79 17.11 -0.41
N GLY A 45 -7.36 17.51 0.71
CA GLY A 45 -8.60 16.94 1.22
C GLY A 45 -9.83 17.44 0.46
N GLU A 46 -10.99 16.89 0.78
CA GLU A 46 -12.28 17.20 0.13
C GLU A 46 -12.62 18.70 0.12
N SER A 47 -12.29 19.40 1.19
CA SER A 47 -12.51 20.85 1.32
C SER A 47 -11.75 21.71 0.29
N PHE A 48 -10.62 21.22 -0.21
CA PHE A 48 -9.84 21.89 -1.25
C PHE A 48 -10.59 22.02 -2.58
N TYR A 49 -11.57 21.15 -2.82
CA TYR A 49 -12.33 21.12 -4.08
C TYR A 49 -13.67 21.85 -3.99
N ARG A 50 -14.03 22.42 -2.84
CA ARG A 50 -15.34 23.05 -2.60
C ARG A 50 -15.65 24.17 -3.60
N ASP A 51 -14.71 25.08 -3.80
CA ASP A 51 -14.82 26.23 -4.72
C ASP A 51 -14.80 25.85 -6.21
N LYS A 52 -14.45 24.60 -6.51
CA LYS A 52 -14.30 24.07 -7.88
C LYS A 52 -15.55 23.34 -8.36
N THR A 53 -16.51 23.05 -7.48
CA THR A 53 -17.71 22.28 -7.81
C THR A 53 -18.69 23.05 -8.72
N ALA A 54 -18.76 24.38 -8.59
CA ALA A 54 -19.66 25.21 -9.38
C ALA A 54 -19.38 25.10 -10.89
N ALA A 55 -18.11 25.10 -11.28
CA ALA A 55 -17.71 24.96 -12.69
C ALA A 55 -18.14 23.61 -13.28
N VAL A 56 -18.04 22.54 -12.51
CA VAL A 56 -18.47 21.19 -12.93
C VAL A 56 -19.98 21.14 -13.13
N VAL A 57 -20.75 21.71 -12.22
CA VAL A 57 -22.21 21.75 -12.32
C VAL A 57 -22.63 22.54 -13.55
N GLU A 58 -21.98 23.66 -13.84
CA GLU A 58 -22.30 24.48 -15.02
C GLU A 58 -22.00 23.73 -16.32
N GLU A 59 -20.84 23.06 -16.41
CA GLU A 59 -20.51 22.24 -17.57
C GLU A 59 -21.51 21.09 -17.78
N LEU A 60 -21.96 20.43 -16.70
CA LEU A 60 -23.00 19.40 -16.79
C LEU A 60 -24.34 19.95 -17.31
N LYS A 61 -24.71 21.19 -16.94
CA LYS A 61 -25.89 21.86 -17.49
C LYS A 61 -25.72 22.19 -18.96
N GLU A 62 -24.61 22.80 -19.36
CA GLU A 62 -24.33 23.14 -20.77
C GLU A 62 -24.38 21.91 -21.68
N LYS A 63 -23.94 20.76 -21.16
CA LYS A 63 -23.99 19.48 -21.89
C LYS A 63 -25.36 18.77 -21.82
N ASN A 64 -26.37 19.38 -21.17
CA ASN A 64 -27.69 18.81 -20.96
C ASN A 64 -27.71 17.42 -20.28
N LEU A 65 -26.76 17.18 -19.38
CA LEU A 65 -26.63 15.92 -18.64
C LEU A 65 -27.39 15.92 -17.30
N LEU A 66 -27.77 17.11 -16.79
CA LEU A 66 -28.51 17.22 -15.53
C LEU A 66 -30.02 17.07 -15.76
N LYS A 67 -30.63 16.22 -14.94
CA LYS A 67 -32.07 16.06 -14.81
C LYS A 67 -32.50 16.34 -13.38
N GLU A 68 -33.70 16.95 -13.22
CA GLU A 68 -34.31 17.07 -11.90
C GLU A 68 -35.02 15.76 -11.54
N SER A 69 -34.77 15.24 -10.37
CA SER A 69 -35.45 14.08 -9.82
C SER A 69 -35.73 14.30 -8.34
N GLU A 70 -37.00 14.27 -7.97
CA GLU A 70 -37.48 14.50 -6.59
C GLU A 70 -36.92 15.79 -5.93
N GLY A 71 -36.65 16.81 -6.73
CA GLY A 71 -36.09 18.10 -6.31
C GLY A 71 -34.57 18.13 -6.17
N ALA A 72 -33.87 17.05 -6.48
CA ALA A 72 -32.42 16.99 -6.56
C ALA A 72 -31.96 16.97 -8.03
N MET A 73 -30.69 17.35 -8.29
CA MET A 73 -30.11 17.26 -9.63
C MET A 73 -29.29 16.00 -9.76
N ILE A 74 -29.59 15.21 -10.78
CA ILE A 74 -28.93 13.93 -11.06
C ILE A 74 -28.40 13.87 -12.49
N VAL A 75 -27.43 12.99 -12.73
CA VAL A 75 -27.11 12.46 -14.06
C VAL A 75 -27.73 11.08 -14.17
N ASP A 76 -28.57 10.88 -15.15
CA ASP A 76 -29.23 9.61 -15.45
C ASP A 76 -28.22 8.61 -16.02
N LEU A 77 -28.18 7.42 -15.43
CA LEU A 77 -27.27 6.34 -15.82
C LEU A 77 -27.99 5.01 -16.11
N ASP A 78 -29.32 5.05 -16.31
CA ASP A 78 -30.15 3.85 -16.53
C ASP A 78 -29.69 3.06 -17.77
N GLU A 79 -29.24 3.74 -18.84
CA GLU A 79 -28.69 3.09 -20.04
C GLU A 79 -27.42 2.27 -19.77
N TYR A 80 -26.77 2.50 -18.63
CA TYR A 80 -25.54 1.81 -18.22
C TYR A 80 -25.77 0.82 -17.08
N ASP A 81 -27.02 0.48 -16.80
CA ASP A 81 -27.42 -0.42 -15.71
C ASP A 81 -26.88 0.03 -14.33
N MET A 82 -26.89 1.34 -14.10
CA MET A 82 -26.48 1.97 -12.88
C MET A 82 -27.55 2.91 -12.34
N ALA A 83 -27.67 2.96 -11.01
CA ALA A 83 -28.47 3.99 -10.36
C ALA A 83 -27.98 5.40 -10.74
N PRO A 84 -28.87 6.42 -10.81
CA PRO A 84 -28.50 7.77 -11.19
C PRO A 84 -27.42 8.36 -10.26
N CYS A 85 -26.51 9.13 -10.83
CA CYS A 85 -25.48 9.85 -10.06
C CYS A 85 -26.09 11.15 -9.52
N LEU A 86 -26.21 11.23 -8.21
CA LEU A 86 -26.68 12.46 -7.54
C LEU A 86 -25.56 13.51 -7.59
N VAL A 87 -25.88 14.72 -8.09
CA VAL A 87 -24.93 15.83 -8.25
C VAL A 87 -25.20 16.95 -7.25
N MET A 88 -26.47 17.33 -7.03
CA MET A 88 -26.86 18.36 -6.07
C MET A 88 -28.08 17.93 -5.29
N LYS A 89 -28.12 18.29 -4.00
CA LYS A 89 -29.30 18.10 -3.15
C LYS A 89 -30.40 19.14 -3.46
N LYS A 90 -31.58 18.92 -2.88
CA LYS A 90 -32.74 19.84 -2.96
C LYS A 90 -32.43 21.29 -2.50
N ASP A 91 -31.53 21.42 -1.53
CA ASP A 91 -31.11 22.71 -0.98
C ASP A 91 -29.99 23.39 -1.79
N GLY A 92 -29.62 22.82 -2.94
CA GLY A 92 -28.57 23.33 -3.81
C GLY A 92 -27.15 23.01 -3.34
N SER A 93 -26.98 22.30 -2.22
CA SER A 93 -25.65 21.92 -1.73
C SER A 93 -25.02 20.82 -2.58
N SER A 94 -23.69 20.93 -2.76
CA SER A 94 -22.88 19.88 -3.41
C SER A 94 -22.80 18.64 -2.54
N ILE A 95 -22.55 17.51 -3.17
CA ILE A 95 -22.34 16.23 -2.50
C ILE A 95 -20.98 15.62 -2.86
N TYR A 96 -20.69 14.44 -2.35
CA TYR A 96 -19.43 13.74 -2.60
C TYR A 96 -19.12 13.59 -4.08
N ALA A 97 -20.10 13.15 -4.90
CA ALA A 97 -19.90 12.97 -6.34
C ALA A 97 -19.45 14.25 -7.05
N THR A 98 -20.05 15.41 -6.71
CA THR A 98 -19.67 16.70 -7.30
C THR A 98 -18.25 17.11 -6.93
N ARG A 99 -17.83 16.84 -5.70
CA ARG A 99 -16.46 17.11 -5.23
C ARG A 99 -15.46 16.19 -5.89
N ASP A 100 -15.80 14.91 -6.06
CA ASP A 100 -14.95 13.95 -6.78
C ASP A 100 -14.81 14.30 -8.26
N LEU A 101 -15.88 14.73 -8.92
CA LEU A 101 -15.81 15.27 -10.29
C LEU A 101 -14.86 16.47 -10.36
N ALA A 102 -15.00 17.43 -9.44
CA ALA A 102 -14.11 18.59 -9.37
C ALA A 102 -12.65 18.18 -9.10
N ALA A 103 -12.43 17.17 -8.27
CA ALA A 103 -11.10 16.63 -7.99
C ALA A 103 -10.47 15.97 -9.23
N ILE A 104 -11.26 15.23 -10.02
CA ILE A 104 -10.81 14.60 -11.28
C ILE A 104 -10.29 15.66 -12.24
N PHE A 105 -11.10 16.69 -12.51
CA PHE A 105 -10.74 17.74 -13.45
C PHE A 105 -9.55 18.58 -12.97
N TYR A 106 -9.51 18.91 -11.67
CA TYR A 106 -8.37 19.58 -11.09
C TYR A 106 -7.08 18.75 -11.26
N ARG A 107 -7.12 17.47 -10.89
CA ARG A 107 -5.96 16.56 -11.00
C ARG A 107 -5.51 16.38 -12.44
N LYS A 108 -6.46 16.25 -13.38
CA LYS A 108 -6.11 16.15 -14.80
C LYS A 108 -5.45 17.41 -15.32
N LYS A 109 -5.95 18.59 -14.94
CA LYS A 109 -5.39 19.87 -15.32
C LYS A 109 -4.01 20.12 -14.70
N GLU A 110 -3.87 19.84 -13.40
CA GLU A 110 -2.68 20.18 -12.62
C GLU A 110 -1.53 19.21 -12.88
N TYR A 111 -1.82 17.90 -12.86
CA TYR A 111 -0.80 16.85 -12.93
C TYR A 111 -0.68 16.20 -14.30
N ASN A 112 -1.61 16.44 -15.21
CA ASN A 112 -1.69 15.81 -16.53
C ASN A 112 -1.42 14.29 -16.48
N PHE A 113 -2.04 13.60 -15.53
CA PHE A 113 -1.80 12.20 -15.25
C PHE A 113 -2.13 11.27 -16.45
N ASP A 114 -1.39 10.19 -16.58
CA ASP A 114 -1.72 9.07 -17.46
C ASP A 114 -2.74 8.12 -16.81
N LYS A 115 -2.62 7.90 -15.50
CA LYS A 115 -3.58 7.11 -14.71
C LYS A 115 -3.88 7.83 -13.41
N CYS A 116 -5.15 7.91 -13.03
CA CYS A 116 -5.60 8.36 -11.73
C CYS A 116 -6.22 7.17 -10.99
N ILE A 117 -5.52 6.67 -9.98
CA ILE A 117 -5.88 5.46 -9.25
C ILE A 117 -6.52 5.86 -7.92
N TYR A 118 -7.79 5.47 -7.73
CA TYR A 118 -8.56 5.69 -6.51
C TYR A 118 -8.52 4.44 -5.64
N VAL A 119 -7.77 4.49 -4.55
CA VAL A 119 -7.64 3.38 -3.59
C VAL A 119 -8.62 3.63 -2.45
N THR A 120 -9.76 2.94 -2.46
CA THR A 120 -10.83 3.11 -1.46
C THR A 120 -11.51 1.79 -1.11
N GLY A 121 -12.36 1.78 -0.08
CA GLY A 121 -13.10 0.57 0.32
C GLY A 121 -14.01 0.03 -0.78
N LEU A 122 -14.24 -1.28 -0.77
CA LEU A 122 -15.06 -1.98 -1.76
C LEU A 122 -16.49 -1.45 -1.83
N GLU A 123 -17.04 -0.95 -0.73
CA GLU A 123 -18.38 -0.36 -0.64
C GLU A 123 -18.55 0.89 -1.50
N GLN A 124 -17.46 1.55 -1.91
CA GLN A 124 -17.49 2.71 -2.78
C GLN A 124 -17.48 2.37 -4.29
N LYS A 125 -17.55 1.08 -4.65
CA LYS A 125 -17.45 0.62 -6.04
C LYS A 125 -18.51 1.29 -6.96
N LEU A 126 -19.75 1.35 -6.52
CA LEU A 126 -20.82 1.98 -7.31
C LEU A 126 -20.57 3.48 -7.46
N HIS A 127 -20.18 4.16 -6.39
CA HIS A 127 -19.90 5.60 -6.42
C HIS A 127 -18.84 5.96 -7.48
N PHE A 128 -17.71 5.28 -7.49
CA PHE A 128 -16.65 5.56 -8.48
C PHE A 128 -17.06 5.14 -9.90
N ALA A 129 -17.83 4.06 -10.06
CA ALA A 129 -18.37 3.68 -11.35
C ALA A 129 -19.28 4.79 -11.92
N GLN A 130 -20.16 5.38 -11.09
CA GLN A 130 -21.04 6.50 -11.47
C GLN A 130 -20.21 7.75 -11.82
N VAL A 131 -19.29 8.16 -10.94
CA VAL A 131 -18.48 9.38 -11.14
C VAL A 131 -17.64 9.27 -12.43
N PHE A 132 -16.98 8.15 -12.68
CA PHE A 132 -16.19 7.94 -13.90
C PHE A 132 -17.06 7.94 -15.15
N LYS A 133 -18.24 7.31 -15.09
CA LYS A 133 -19.19 7.33 -16.19
C LYS A 133 -19.70 8.75 -16.50
N VAL A 134 -19.92 9.57 -15.48
CA VAL A 134 -20.31 10.98 -15.69
C VAL A 134 -19.22 11.74 -16.44
N VAL A 135 -17.93 11.53 -16.10
CA VAL A 135 -16.82 12.17 -16.83
C VAL A 135 -16.77 11.73 -18.30
N GLU A 136 -17.02 10.44 -18.58
CA GLU A 136 -17.14 9.94 -19.97
C GLU A 136 -18.29 10.63 -20.71
N LEU A 137 -19.48 10.72 -20.09
CA LEU A 137 -20.67 11.36 -20.68
C LEU A 137 -20.46 12.86 -20.92
N MET A 138 -19.62 13.51 -20.14
CA MET A 138 -19.18 14.88 -20.39
C MET A 138 -18.29 15.01 -21.64
N GLY A 139 -17.95 13.91 -22.32
CA GLY A 139 -17.16 13.88 -23.55
C GLY A 139 -15.65 13.75 -23.33
N TYR A 140 -15.21 13.40 -22.12
CA TYR A 140 -13.80 13.19 -21.81
C TYR A 140 -13.41 11.71 -22.00
N GLU A 141 -13.10 11.32 -23.23
CA GLU A 141 -12.78 9.94 -23.62
C GLU A 141 -11.64 9.32 -22.81
N TRP A 142 -10.66 10.13 -22.39
CA TRP A 142 -9.56 9.65 -21.54
C TRP A 142 -10.03 9.05 -20.21
N ALA A 143 -11.22 9.42 -19.71
CA ALA A 143 -11.74 8.92 -18.44
C ALA A 143 -11.83 7.39 -18.41
N LYS A 144 -12.21 6.78 -19.53
CA LYS A 144 -12.46 5.35 -19.65
C LYS A 144 -11.24 4.50 -19.32
N GLU A 145 -10.05 4.93 -19.69
CA GLU A 145 -8.82 4.17 -19.54
C GLU A 145 -7.95 4.69 -18.38
N ASN A 146 -8.09 5.97 -18.05
CA ASN A 146 -7.20 6.65 -17.11
C ASN A 146 -7.76 6.77 -15.69
N LEU A 147 -9.07 6.60 -15.48
CA LEU A 147 -9.69 6.60 -14.15
C LEU A 147 -9.91 5.17 -13.67
N ILE A 148 -9.24 4.80 -12.60
CA ILE A 148 -9.22 3.41 -12.12
C ILE A 148 -9.59 3.39 -10.63
N HIS A 149 -10.63 2.63 -10.29
CA HIS A 149 -10.93 2.33 -8.90
C HIS A 149 -10.23 1.03 -8.48
N VAL A 150 -9.42 1.10 -7.44
CA VAL A 150 -8.73 -0.02 -6.82
C VAL A 150 -9.34 -0.27 -5.45
N PRO A 151 -10.38 -1.13 -5.37
CA PRO A 151 -11.05 -1.40 -4.10
C PRO A 151 -10.22 -2.31 -3.21
N TYR A 152 -10.36 -2.12 -1.88
CA TYR A 152 -9.81 -3.02 -0.87
C TYR A 152 -10.90 -3.52 0.08
N GLY A 153 -10.67 -4.71 0.67
CA GLY A 153 -11.54 -5.34 1.67
C GLY A 153 -11.31 -4.78 3.07
N LEU A 154 -12.00 -5.33 4.05
CA LEU A 154 -11.91 -4.93 5.44
C LEU A 154 -10.87 -5.74 6.20
N VAL A 155 -10.17 -5.09 7.12
CA VAL A 155 -9.35 -5.76 8.14
C VAL A 155 -10.16 -5.87 9.41
N SER A 156 -10.21 -7.07 10.01
CA SER A 156 -10.86 -7.34 11.29
C SER A 156 -9.89 -7.99 12.26
N LEU A 157 -10.08 -7.73 13.55
CA LEU A 157 -9.40 -8.47 14.62
C LEU A 157 -10.17 -9.74 14.96
N GLU A 158 -9.46 -10.75 15.45
CA GLU A 158 -10.07 -11.93 16.03
C GLU A 158 -10.94 -11.52 17.22
N GLY A 159 -12.26 -11.79 17.14
CA GLY A 159 -13.23 -11.38 18.17
C GLY A 159 -14.22 -10.28 17.77
N GLY A 160 -14.14 -9.72 16.57
CA GLY A 160 -15.18 -8.81 16.08
C GLY A 160 -14.75 -7.76 15.05
N LYS A 161 -15.73 -7.19 14.37
CA LYS A 161 -15.52 -6.07 13.45
C LYS A 161 -15.10 -4.83 14.23
N LEU A 162 -14.03 -4.18 13.76
CA LEU A 162 -13.67 -2.84 14.19
C LEU A 162 -14.78 -1.87 13.76
N SER A 163 -15.46 -1.27 14.70
CA SER A 163 -16.56 -0.34 14.40
C SER A 163 -16.51 0.86 15.36
N THR A 164 -16.26 2.02 14.79
CA THR A 164 -16.33 3.30 15.51
C THR A 164 -17.71 3.59 16.10
N ARG A 165 -18.78 3.02 15.51
CA ARG A 165 -20.15 3.19 15.99
C ARG A 165 -20.49 2.35 17.24
N SER A 166 -19.77 1.25 17.46
CA SER A 166 -19.98 0.36 18.63
C SER A 166 -19.04 0.65 19.80
N GLY A 167 -18.19 1.67 19.72
CA GLY A 167 -17.25 2.08 20.77
C GLY A 167 -15.96 1.25 20.84
N ASN A 168 -15.80 0.22 20.03
CA ASN A 168 -14.58 -0.58 19.91
C ASN A 168 -13.67 0.05 18.82
N ILE A 169 -13.02 1.15 19.18
CA ILE A 169 -12.03 1.80 18.31
C ILE A 169 -10.67 1.18 18.65
N VAL A 170 -10.03 0.59 17.64
CA VAL A 170 -8.62 0.19 17.73
C VAL A 170 -7.83 1.15 16.85
N TYR A 171 -6.91 1.87 17.44
CA TYR A 171 -6.06 2.79 16.71
C TYR A 171 -4.94 2.03 15.97
N ALA A 172 -4.65 2.43 14.75
CA ALA A 172 -3.54 1.87 13.98
C ALA A 172 -2.21 1.94 14.75
N GLU A 173 -2.00 3.04 15.47
CA GLU A 173 -0.83 3.21 16.32
C GLU A 173 -0.69 2.12 17.39
N ASP A 174 -1.78 1.74 18.04
CA ASP A 174 -1.76 0.74 19.10
C ASP A 174 -1.37 -0.64 18.53
N ILE A 175 -1.90 -0.98 17.35
CA ILE A 175 -1.53 -2.20 16.63
C ILE A 175 -0.03 -2.18 16.28
N LEU A 176 0.48 -1.08 15.74
CA LEU A 176 1.89 -0.95 15.38
C LEU A 176 2.80 -1.05 16.60
N LYS A 177 2.46 -0.35 17.69
CA LYS A 177 3.23 -0.38 18.95
C LYS A 177 3.22 -1.77 19.59
N GLU A 178 2.08 -2.44 19.60
CA GLU A 178 1.97 -3.80 20.13
C GLU A 178 2.81 -4.78 19.30
N SER A 179 2.76 -4.67 17.97
CA SER A 179 3.59 -5.48 17.08
C SER A 179 5.09 -5.29 17.37
N VAL A 180 5.56 -4.05 17.49
CA VAL A 180 6.94 -3.73 17.83
C VAL A 180 7.32 -4.29 19.21
N SER A 181 6.42 -4.19 20.20
CA SER A 181 6.66 -4.74 21.55
C SER A 181 6.84 -6.26 21.53
N LYS A 182 5.99 -6.98 20.80
CA LYS A 182 6.10 -8.44 20.66
C LYS A 182 7.42 -8.87 19.99
N ILE A 183 7.82 -8.17 18.93
CA ILE A 183 9.13 -8.44 18.30
C ILE A 183 10.29 -8.13 19.25
N ARG A 184 10.20 -7.06 20.04
CA ARG A 184 11.23 -6.73 21.06
C ARG A 184 11.37 -7.85 22.09
N GLU A 185 10.28 -8.44 22.55
CA GLU A 185 10.28 -9.58 23.47
C GLU A 185 10.97 -10.81 22.84
N ILE A 186 10.64 -11.12 21.58
CA ILE A 186 11.27 -12.22 20.82
C ILE A 186 12.79 -12.00 20.66
N ILE A 187 13.20 -10.76 20.32
CA ILE A 187 14.62 -10.42 20.23
C ILE A 187 15.32 -10.58 21.58
N ALA A 188 14.71 -10.11 22.67
CA ALA A 188 15.27 -10.22 24.01
C ALA A 188 15.48 -11.68 24.44
N GLU A 189 14.60 -12.59 24.02
CA GLU A 189 14.68 -14.02 24.31
C GLU A 189 15.71 -14.73 23.42
N LYS A 190 15.64 -14.50 22.09
CA LYS A 190 16.40 -15.30 21.11
C LYS A 190 17.78 -14.73 20.76
N ASN A 191 17.95 -13.42 20.81
CA ASN A 191 19.20 -12.74 20.51
C ASN A 191 19.45 -11.54 21.45
N PRO A 192 19.73 -11.80 22.75
CA PRO A 192 19.89 -10.76 23.75
C PRO A 192 21.08 -9.82 23.51
N ASP A 193 22.05 -10.22 22.70
CA ASP A 193 23.25 -9.43 22.40
C ASP A 193 23.16 -8.66 21.06
N LEU A 194 21.97 -8.69 20.37
CA LEU A 194 21.78 -7.96 19.15
C LEU A 194 22.00 -6.46 19.37
N LYS A 195 22.80 -5.84 18.53
CA LYS A 195 22.95 -4.38 18.49
C LYS A 195 21.71 -3.75 17.86
N ASP A 196 21.38 -2.53 18.28
CA ASP A 196 20.26 -1.75 17.72
C ASP A 196 18.89 -2.46 17.79
N LYS A 197 18.64 -3.21 18.90
CA LYS A 197 17.41 -4.00 19.13
C LYS A 197 16.14 -3.22 18.83
N GLU A 198 16.10 -1.94 19.20
CA GLU A 198 14.93 -1.10 19.03
C GLU A 198 14.65 -0.81 17.55
N ASP A 199 15.68 -0.48 16.76
CA ASP A 199 15.56 -0.26 15.32
C ASP A 199 15.11 -1.55 14.60
N VAL A 200 15.70 -2.70 14.99
CA VAL A 200 15.29 -4.00 14.44
C VAL A 200 13.85 -4.33 14.83
N ALA A 201 13.46 -4.11 16.10
CA ALA A 201 12.10 -4.38 16.56
C ALA A 201 11.06 -3.51 15.80
N GLN A 202 11.38 -2.24 15.53
CA GLN A 202 10.53 -1.37 14.74
C GLN A 202 10.40 -1.86 13.29
N LYS A 203 11.51 -2.11 12.59
CA LYS A 203 11.52 -2.59 11.21
C LYS A 203 10.74 -3.90 11.04
N VAL A 204 10.96 -4.84 11.96
CA VAL A 204 10.33 -6.17 11.86
C VAL A 204 8.87 -6.13 12.32
N GLY A 205 8.57 -5.44 13.41
CA GLY A 205 7.19 -5.32 13.91
C GLY A 205 6.26 -4.60 12.93
N ILE A 206 6.71 -3.48 12.38
CA ILE A 206 5.94 -2.74 11.36
C ILE A 206 5.89 -3.55 10.06
N GLY A 207 7.00 -4.12 9.64
CA GLY A 207 7.08 -4.98 8.45
C GLY A 207 6.14 -6.18 8.52
N ALA A 208 5.96 -6.78 9.70
CA ALA A 208 5.03 -7.89 9.92
C ALA A 208 3.57 -7.50 9.60
N ILE A 209 3.15 -6.31 10.06
CA ILE A 209 1.80 -5.78 9.78
C ILE A 209 1.61 -5.49 8.29
N ILE A 210 2.52 -4.73 7.70
CA ILE A 210 2.44 -4.35 6.28
C ILE A 210 2.46 -5.60 5.38
N PHE A 211 3.35 -6.55 5.66
CA PHE A 211 3.45 -7.76 4.86
C PHE A 211 2.20 -8.62 4.95
N ASN A 212 1.63 -8.79 6.15
CA ASN A 212 0.39 -9.55 6.33
C ASN A 212 -0.77 -8.94 5.54
N ASP A 213 -0.90 -7.62 5.51
CA ASP A 213 -1.92 -6.93 4.72
C ASP A 213 -1.68 -7.13 3.22
N LEU A 214 -0.49 -6.83 2.73
CA LEU A 214 -0.14 -6.87 1.31
C LEU A 214 0.13 -8.29 0.76
N TYR A 215 0.21 -9.33 1.59
CA TYR A 215 0.31 -10.72 1.15
C TYR A 215 -1.03 -11.29 0.69
N ASN A 216 -2.12 -10.74 1.21
CA ASN A 216 -3.46 -11.08 0.81
C ASN A 216 -3.87 -10.31 -0.45
N GLN A 217 -4.78 -10.90 -1.25
CA GLN A 217 -5.39 -10.13 -2.33
C GLN A 217 -6.16 -8.96 -1.74
N ARG A 218 -5.89 -7.75 -2.20
CA ARG A 218 -6.43 -6.50 -1.64
C ARG A 218 -7.95 -6.44 -1.48
N ILE A 219 -8.70 -7.15 -2.33
CA ILE A 219 -10.18 -7.16 -2.31
C ILE A 219 -10.76 -8.07 -1.22
N LYS A 220 -9.95 -8.94 -0.62
CA LYS A 220 -10.42 -9.89 0.40
C LYS A 220 -10.44 -9.24 1.77
N ASP A 221 -11.47 -9.58 2.55
CA ASP A 221 -11.47 -9.32 3.98
C ASP A 221 -10.41 -10.18 4.66
N VAL A 222 -9.65 -9.59 5.57
CA VAL A 222 -8.56 -10.24 6.29
C VAL A 222 -8.85 -10.22 7.79
N THR A 223 -8.74 -11.38 8.42
CA THR A 223 -8.76 -11.49 9.89
C THR A 223 -7.34 -11.56 10.40
N PHE A 224 -7.01 -10.67 11.28
CA PHE A 224 -5.69 -10.47 11.84
C PHE A 224 -5.51 -11.26 13.13
N THR A 225 -4.44 -12.05 13.25
CA THR A 225 -4.05 -12.80 14.43
C THR A 225 -2.59 -12.57 14.78
N TRP A 226 -2.29 -12.28 16.05
CA TRP A 226 -0.95 -11.92 16.50
C TRP A 226 0.07 -13.03 16.31
N GLU A 227 -0.28 -14.27 16.67
CA GLU A 227 0.61 -15.43 16.57
C GLU A 227 1.08 -15.67 15.14
N LYS A 228 0.16 -15.47 14.18
CA LYS A 228 0.44 -15.74 12.78
C LYS A 228 1.40 -14.73 12.18
N ILE A 229 1.21 -13.44 12.45
CA ILE A 229 1.97 -12.38 11.79
C ILE A 229 3.40 -12.26 12.31
N HIS A 230 3.67 -12.60 13.58
CA HIS A 230 4.99 -12.51 14.20
C HIS A 230 5.82 -13.79 14.07
N SER A 231 5.27 -14.82 13.43
CA SER A 231 6.01 -16.06 13.20
C SER A 231 7.21 -15.82 12.29
N PHE A 232 8.36 -16.41 12.66
CA PHE A 232 9.55 -16.47 11.81
C PHE A 232 9.55 -17.72 10.91
N ASP A 233 8.47 -18.47 10.94
CA ASP A 233 8.21 -19.62 10.08
C ASP A 233 6.93 -19.38 9.27
N GLY A 234 6.90 -19.90 8.05
CA GLY A 234 5.75 -19.76 7.17
C GLY A 234 5.76 -18.49 6.31
N GLU A 235 4.57 -18.04 5.91
CA GLU A 235 4.37 -16.98 4.93
C GLU A 235 4.21 -15.61 5.61
N THR A 236 5.28 -15.09 6.21
CA THR A 236 5.27 -13.89 7.04
C THR A 236 6.35 -12.88 6.65
N GLY A 237 6.14 -11.60 7.00
CA GLY A 237 7.16 -10.55 6.85
C GLY A 237 8.46 -10.87 7.60
N PRO A 238 8.39 -11.21 8.90
CA PRO A 238 9.58 -11.60 9.67
C PRO A 238 10.39 -12.73 9.05
N TYR A 239 9.76 -13.73 8.43
CA TYR A 239 10.47 -14.79 7.71
C TYR A 239 11.30 -14.23 6.54
N VAL A 240 10.73 -13.34 5.72
CA VAL A 240 11.45 -12.74 4.58
C VAL A 240 12.57 -11.82 5.07
N GLN A 241 12.30 -10.98 6.08
CA GLN A 241 13.29 -10.08 6.66
C GLN A 241 14.45 -10.86 7.33
N TYR A 242 14.15 -11.97 8.01
CA TYR A 242 15.16 -12.85 8.57
C TYR A 242 16.01 -13.52 7.46
N THR A 243 15.40 -13.88 6.35
CA THR A 243 16.12 -14.42 5.18
C THR A 243 17.08 -13.39 4.59
N TYR A 244 16.66 -12.13 4.50
CA TYR A 244 17.55 -11.02 4.12
C TYR A 244 18.73 -10.87 5.09
N ALA A 245 18.48 -10.83 6.41
CA ALA A 245 19.52 -10.73 7.42
C ALA A 245 20.49 -11.94 7.39
N ARG A 246 19.98 -13.13 7.06
CA ARG A 246 20.79 -14.35 6.84
C ARG A 246 21.73 -14.17 5.64
N ALA A 247 21.21 -13.69 4.50
CA ALA A 247 22.03 -13.38 3.32
C ALA A 247 23.12 -12.35 3.65
N ALA A 248 22.78 -11.29 4.38
CA ALA A 248 23.73 -10.30 4.86
C ALA A 248 24.81 -10.93 5.78
N SER A 249 24.43 -11.87 6.64
CA SER A 249 25.37 -12.60 7.50
C SER A 249 26.36 -13.44 6.69
N VAL A 250 25.91 -14.08 5.58
CA VAL A 250 26.81 -14.82 4.69
C VAL A 250 27.87 -13.89 4.09
N LEU A 251 27.45 -12.71 3.60
CA LEU A 251 28.39 -11.74 3.03
C LEU A 251 29.42 -11.26 4.06
N ARG A 252 28.98 -10.96 5.29
CA ARG A 252 29.91 -10.57 6.37
C ARG A 252 30.91 -11.68 6.71
N LYS A 253 30.46 -12.95 6.76
CA LYS A 253 31.32 -14.10 7.09
C LYS A 253 32.33 -14.43 5.99
N THR A 254 31.95 -14.23 4.73
CA THR A 254 32.83 -14.49 3.57
C THR A 254 33.78 -13.33 3.31
N GLY A 255 33.48 -12.13 3.80
CA GLY A 255 34.24 -10.90 3.54
C GLY A 255 34.12 -10.41 2.09
N ILE A 256 33.22 -10.98 1.29
CA ILE A 256 33.03 -10.64 -0.13
C ILE A 256 31.75 -9.81 -0.24
N THR A 257 31.86 -8.60 -0.78
CA THR A 257 30.73 -7.68 -0.98
C THR A 257 30.38 -7.49 -2.47
N GLU A 258 31.34 -7.75 -3.34
CA GLU A 258 31.18 -7.63 -4.79
C GLU A 258 31.85 -8.82 -5.47
N VAL A 259 31.23 -9.29 -6.54
CA VAL A 259 31.76 -10.38 -7.37
C VAL A 259 31.53 -10.00 -8.84
N GLY A 260 32.60 -10.09 -9.64
CA GLY A 260 32.56 -9.89 -11.09
C GLY A 260 31.85 -11.01 -11.84
N GLU A 261 32.33 -11.33 -13.03
CA GLU A 261 31.88 -12.49 -13.81
C GLU A 261 32.28 -13.79 -13.10
N ILE A 262 31.41 -14.77 -13.16
CA ILE A 262 31.62 -16.10 -12.59
C ILE A 262 31.54 -17.15 -13.72
N ASP A 263 32.18 -18.31 -13.48
CA ASP A 263 31.98 -19.48 -14.33
C ASP A 263 30.64 -20.13 -14.00
N PRO A 264 29.66 -20.12 -14.93
CA PRO A 264 28.34 -20.70 -14.67
C PRO A 264 28.36 -22.21 -14.36
N SER A 265 29.40 -22.92 -14.77
CA SER A 265 29.53 -24.36 -14.53
C SER A 265 29.69 -24.71 -13.04
N LEU A 266 30.05 -23.73 -12.20
CA LEU A 266 30.21 -23.87 -10.75
C LEU A 266 28.90 -23.81 -9.97
N VAL A 267 27.77 -23.45 -10.60
CA VAL A 267 26.47 -23.25 -9.96
C VAL A 267 25.33 -23.94 -10.73
N THR A 268 25.58 -25.18 -11.11
CA THR A 268 24.65 -26.03 -11.91
C THR A 268 23.80 -26.95 -11.05
N ASP A 269 23.99 -26.97 -9.75
CA ASP A 269 23.15 -27.73 -8.84
C ASP A 269 21.69 -27.26 -8.86
N GLU A 270 20.77 -28.14 -8.51
CA GLU A 270 19.32 -27.89 -8.60
C GLU A 270 18.88 -26.63 -7.85
N THR A 271 19.38 -26.41 -6.65
CA THR A 271 18.96 -25.29 -5.78
C THR A 271 19.53 -23.97 -6.27
N SER A 272 20.78 -23.93 -6.77
CA SER A 272 21.37 -22.76 -7.41
C SER A 272 20.57 -22.34 -8.65
N VAL A 273 20.26 -23.31 -9.53
CA VAL A 273 19.50 -23.05 -10.76
C VAL A 273 18.07 -22.61 -10.45
N ALA A 274 17.41 -23.23 -9.47
CA ALA A 274 16.06 -22.86 -9.06
C ALA A 274 16.02 -21.41 -8.53
N LEU A 275 16.96 -21.04 -7.68
CA LEU A 275 17.04 -19.67 -7.13
C LEU A 275 17.34 -18.64 -8.22
N LEU A 276 18.26 -18.93 -9.13
CA LEU A 276 18.58 -18.02 -10.25
C LEU A 276 17.37 -17.80 -11.17
N LYS A 277 16.58 -18.82 -11.45
CA LYS A 277 15.33 -18.69 -12.22
C LYS A 277 14.29 -17.82 -11.50
N GLU A 278 14.17 -17.93 -10.17
CA GLU A 278 13.29 -17.05 -9.43
C GLU A 278 13.79 -15.58 -9.48
N ILE A 279 15.08 -15.36 -9.32
CA ILE A 279 15.67 -14.01 -9.39
C ILE A 279 15.45 -13.37 -10.76
N GLU A 280 15.64 -14.12 -11.85
CA GLU A 280 15.46 -13.65 -13.23
C GLU A 280 14.04 -13.11 -13.49
N ARG A 281 13.03 -13.64 -12.82
CA ARG A 281 11.63 -13.25 -12.99
C ARG A 281 11.27 -11.88 -12.41
N PHE A 282 12.14 -11.27 -11.60
CA PHE A 282 11.80 -10.06 -10.84
C PHE A 282 11.25 -8.91 -11.70
N PRO A 283 11.86 -8.53 -12.84
CA PRO A 283 11.35 -7.46 -13.67
C PRO A 283 9.93 -7.71 -14.21
N GLU A 284 9.66 -8.96 -14.61
CA GLU A 284 8.33 -9.33 -15.10
C GLU A 284 7.27 -9.35 -13.98
N VAL A 285 7.66 -9.76 -12.77
CA VAL A 285 6.77 -9.73 -11.60
C VAL A 285 6.35 -8.30 -11.26
N ILE A 286 7.29 -7.34 -11.29
CA ILE A 286 6.99 -5.91 -11.07
C ILE A 286 5.97 -5.42 -12.10
N LYS A 287 6.18 -5.73 -13.38
CA LYS A 287 5.28 -5.36 -14.46
C LYS A 287 3.87 -5.94 -14.26
N VAL A 288 3.78 -7.23 -13.94
CA VAL A 288 2.50 -7.89 -13.65
C VAL A 288 1.80 -7.26 -12.44
N ALA A 289 2.54 -6.93 -11.37
CA ALA A 289 1.98 -6.26 -10.19
C ALA A 289 1.44 -4.85 -10.54
N ALA A 290 2.18 -4.10 -11.34
CA ALA A 290 1.79 -2.77 -11.80
C ALA A 290 0.57 -2.81 -12.73
N ASP A 291 0.52 -3.75 -13.68
CA ASP A 291 -0.60 -3.90 -14.61
C ASP A 291 -1.89 -4.32 -13.88
N ARG A 292 -1.77 -5.18 -12.86
CA ARG A 292 -2.90 -5.65 -12.05
C ARG A 292 -3.25 -4.71 -10.90
N LEU A 293 -2.41 -3.73 -10.59
CA LEU A 293 -2.51 -2.88 -9.40
C LEU A 293 -2.68 -3.72 -8.13
N GLU A 294 -1.89 -4.79 -8.01
CA GLU A 294 -2.04 -5.84 -6.98
C GLU A 294 -0.71 -6.10 -6.25
N PRO A 295 -0.48 -5.48 -5.08
CA PRO A 295 0.76 -5.64 -4.32
C PRO A 295 1.04 -7.09 -3.89
N SER A 296 0.01 -7.93 -3.73
CA SER A 296 0.19 -9.33 -3.33
C SER A 296 0.98 -10.17 -4.34
N VAL A 297 1.12 -9.71 -5.57
CA VAL A 297 2.00 -10.33 -6.58
C VAL A 297 3.47 -10.21 -6.14
N ILE A 298 3.88 -9.04 -5.63
CA ILE A 298 5.26 -8.80 -5.16
C ILE A 298 5.50 -9.55 -3.84
N SER A 299 4.61 -9.44 -2.86
CA SER A 299 4.81 -10.08 -1.55
C SER A 299 4.90 -11.60 -1.64
N ARG A 300 4.10 -12.23 -2.50
CA ARG A 300 4.20 -13.68 -2.77
C ARG A 300 5.46 -14.06 -3.51
N TYR A 301 5.89 -13.22 -4.43
CA TYR A 301 7.12 -13.46 -5.16
C TYR A 301 8.36 -13.39 -4.23
N VAL A 302 8.50 -12.35 -3.41
CA VAL A 302 9.64 -12.26 -2.47
C VAL A 302 9.63 -13.39 -1.45
N MET A 303 8.45 -13.88 -1.06
CA MET A 303 8.31 -15.10 -0.26
C MET A 303 8.90 -16.31 -0.99
N GLY A 304 8.58 -16.50 -2.26
CA GLY A 304 9.14 -17.58 -3.09
C GLY A 304 10.66 -17.50 -3.23
N VAL A 305 11.19 -16.29 -3.45
CA VAL A 305 12.65 -16.05 -3.48
C VAL A 305 13.28 -16.39 -2.14
N ALA A 306 12.68 -15.97 -1.02
CA ALA A 306 13.17 -16.26 0.33
C ALA A 306 13.19 -17.79 0.62
N GLN A 307 12.14 -18.50 0.23
CA GLN A 307 12.07 -19.96 0.37
C GLN A 307 13.12 -20.66 -0.49
N SER A 308 13.29 -20.24 -1.74
CA SER A 308 14.29 -20.77 -2.65
C SER A 308 15.72 -20.50 -2.16
N PHE A 309 15.97 -19.28 -1.64
CA PHE A 309 17.25 -18.92 -1.03
C PHE A 309 17.55 -19.78 0.20
N ASN A 310 16.58 -20.03 1.07
CA ASN A 310 16.80 -20.87 2.25
C ASN A 310 17.12 -22.32 1.89
N ARG A 311 16.54 -22.89 0.82
CA ARG A 311 16.94 -24.21 0.29
C ARG A 311 18.38 -24.18 -0.22
N PHE A 312 18.72 -23.19 -1.08
CA PHE A 312 20.07 -22.99 -1.57
C PHE A 312 21.09 -22.87 -0.41
N TYR A 313 20.80 -22.03 0.57
CA TYR A 313 21.67 -21.81 1.74
C TYR A 313 21.91 -23.10 2.55
N HIS A 314 20.89 -23.94 2.66
CA HIS A 314 20.99 -25.20 3.43
C HIS A 314 21.85 -26.25 2.73
N GLU A 315 21.76 -26.32 1.40
CA GLU A 315 22.47 -27.31 0.60
C GLU A 315 23.86 -26.84 0.13
N ASN A 316 24.09 -25.53 0.04
CA ASN A 316 25.30 -24.94 -0.50
C ASN A 316 26.07 -24.12 0.55
N GLN A 317 27.14 -24.70 1.07
CA GLN A 317 28.05 -23.96 1.93
C GLN A 317 28.76 -22.86 1.12
N CYS A 318 28.52 -21.58 1.45
CA CYS A 318 29.13 -20.45 0.71
C CYS A 318 30.58 -20.16 1.10
N ASN A 319 30.97 -20.44 2.35
CA ASN A 319 32.34 -20.23 2.81
C ASN A 319 33.17 -21.51 2.65
N VAL A 320 33.62 -21.77 1.44
CA VAL A 320 34.45 -22.94 1.05
C VAL A 320 35.89 -22.50 0.75
N GLU A 321 36.82 -23.44 0.70
CA GLU A 321 38.24 -23.19 0.38
C GLU A 321 38.45 -22.83 -1.10
N ASP A 322 37.72 -23.44 -2.00
CA ASP A 322 37.76 -23.11 -3.43
C ASP A 322 37.22 -21.67 -3.64
N GLN A 323 38.13 -20.76 -3.96
CA GLN A 323 37.83 -19.34 -4.10
C GLN A 323 36.86 -19.09 -5.26
N LYS A 324 36.96 -19.79 -6.39
CA LYS A 324 36.06 -19.61 -7.54
C LYS A 324 34.64 -20.06 -7.22
N LEU A 325 34.50 -21.21 -6.57
CA LEU A 325 33.21 -21.72 -6.10
C LEU A 325 32.60 -20.82 -5.03
N LYS A 326 33.42 -20.33 -4.10
CA LYS A 326 33.02 -19.34 -3.09
C LYS A 326 32.44 -18.10 -3.73
N GLU A 327 33.15 -17.48 -4.66
CA GLU A 327 32.72 -16.29 -5.39
C GLU A 327 31.43 -16.55 -6.18
N ALA A 328 31.32 -17.68 -6.86
CA ALA A 328 30.14 -18.04 -7.63
C ALA A 328 28.89 -18.16 -6.72
N ARG A 329 29.00 -18.83 -5.57
CA ARG A 329 27.90 -18.95 -4.59
C ARG A 329 27.58 -17.62 -3.92
N VAL A 330 28.59 -16.83 -3.57
CA VAL A 330 28.39 -15.50 -2.99
C VAL A 330 27.71 -14.56 -3.98
N LYS A 331 27.97 -14.66 -5.29
CA LYS A 331 27.24 -13.91 -6.31
C LYS A 331 25.75 -14.17 -6.25
N ILE A 332 25.32 -15.43 -6.11
CA ILE A 332 23.91 -15.79 -5.97
C ILE A 332 23.32 -15.18 -4.69
N VAL A 333 24.06 -15.20 -3.57
CA VAL A 333 23.62 -14.58 -2.30
C VAL A 333 23.42 -13.09 -2.46
N ILE A 334 24.33 -12.38 -3.14
CA ILE A 334 24.23 -10.93 -3.42
C ILE A 334 22.96 -10.64 -4.23
N LEU A 335 22.73 -11.40 -5.30
CA LEU A 335 21.55 -11.22 -6.16
C LEU A 335 20.23 -11.48 -5.40
N ALA A 336 20.16 -12.57 -4.65
CA ALA A 336 18.99 -12.92 -3.85
C ALA A 336 18.71 -11.86 -2.78
N LYS A 337 19.74 -11.40 -2.05
CA LYS A 337 19.65 -10.32 -1.05
C LYS A 337 19.09 -9.05 -1.68
N GLN A 338 19.60 -8.68 -2.87
CA GLN A 338 19.16 -7.48 -3.58
C GLN A 338 17.69 -7.58 -3.98
N VAL A 339 17.27 -8.69 -4.61
CA VAL A 339 15.88 -8.89 -5.05
C VAL A 339 14.91 -8.90 -3.87
N ILE A 340 15.27 -9.55 -2.75
CA ILE A 340 14.45 -9.52 -1.53
C ILE A 340 14.31 -8.08 -1.03
N LYS A 341 15.43 -7.33 -0.97
CA LYS A 341 15.41 -5.94 -0.54
C LYS A 341 14.52 -5.07 -1.44
N ASP A 342 14.75 -5.11 -2.74
CA ASP A 342 14.01 -4.28 -3.70
C ASP A 342 12.51 -4.60 -3.67
N GLY A 343 12.16 -5.89 -3.56
CA GLY A 343 10.78 -6.31 -3.45
C GLY A 343 10.12 -5.86 -2.14
N LEU A 344 10.83 -5.91 -1.01
CA LEU A 344 10.33 -5.40 0.27
C LEU A 344 10.25 -3.86 0.28
N ASP A 345 11.21 -3.16 -0.32
CA ASP A 345 11.19 -1.70 -0.46
C ASP A 345 9.96 -1.23 -1.28
N LEU A 346 9.61 -1.94 -2.36
CA LEU A 346 8.38 -1.68 -3.14
C LEU A 346 7.09 -1.85 -2.32
N LEU A 347 7.14 -2.64 -1.26
CA LEU A 347 6.03 -2.82 -0.31
C LEU A 347 6.11 -1.84 0.88
N GLY A 348 7.10 -0.95 0.93
CA GLY A 348 7.33 -0.02 2.04
C GLY A 348 7.92 -0.69 3.29
N ILE A 349 8.48 -1.90 3.18
CA ILE A 349 9.00 -2.70 4.29
C ILE A 349 10.52 -2.57 4.37
N GLN A 350 11.02 -2.13 5.51
CA GLN A 350 12.45 -1.99 5.76
C GLN A 350 13.11 -3.32 6.13
N CYS A 351 14.36 -3.50 5.70
CA CYS A 351 15.15 -4.71 5.95
C CYS A 351 16.25 -4.44 6.98
N PRO A 352 16.30 -5.15 8.12
CA PRO A 352 17.44 -5.07 9.04
C PRO A 352 18.60 -5.95 8.53
N GLU A 353 19.82 -5.44 8.60
CA GLU A 353 21.03 -6.20 8.22
C GLU A 353 21.37 -7.35 9.19
N GLN A 354 20.81 -7.29 10.41
CA GLN A 354 20.99 -8.29 11.48
C GLN A 354 19.69 -8.48 12.24
N MET A 355 19.43 -9.69 12.62
CA MET A 355 18.27 -10.08 13.44
C MET A 355 18.68 -11.10 14.50
#